data_b4be15cbfe17455b9a8f1d24d3e70a31
#
_entry.id   b4be15cbfe17455b9a8f1d24d3e70a31
#
_cell.length_a   1.000
_cell.length_b   1.000
_cell.length_c   1.000
_cell.angle_alpha   90.00
_cell.angle_beta   90.00
_cell.angle_gamma   90.00
#
_symmetry.space_group_name_H-M   'P 1'
#
loop_
_entity.id
_entity.type
_entity.pdbx_description
1 polymer ?
#
loop_
_entity_poly.entity_id
_entity_poly.type
_entity_poly.pdbx_seq_one_letter_code
_entity_poly.pdbx_strand_id
1 'polypeptide(L)'
;MVLEKEKGETKPMRILLTIAYDGTRYSGWQKQKSPEVLTVEGEVEKALRTLFRDPELECIGASRTDRGVHALGQQAVIDVETTIPPEKIPLAIRPFLPEDIVVTAAREVPGDFHPRYDCIK
;
A
#
# COMPACT_ATOMS: atom_id res chain seq x y z
N MET A 1 -23.35 -0.71 -1.91
CA MET A 1 -24.00 0.12 -2.28
C MET A 1 -23.52 0.97 -3.33
N VAL A 2 -24.19 1.14 -4.24
CA VAL A 2 -23.81 1.88 -5.36
C VAL A 2 -23.61 3.31 -5.17
N LEU A 3 -23.81 3.70 -3.99
CA LEU A 3 -23.92 5.09 -3.79
C LEU A 3 -22.71 5.90 -3.98
N GLU A 4 -21.54 5.28 -3.86
CA GLU A 4 -20.35 6.06 -4.05
C GLU A 4 -20.23 6.58 -5.44
N LYS A 5 -20.57 5.76 -6.41
CA LYS A 5 -20.51 6.22 -7.77
C LYS A 5 -21.55 7.25 -8.08
N GLU A 6 -22.64 7.19 -7.36
CA GLU A 6 -23.70 8.15 -7.61
C GLU A 6 -23.46 9.45 -6.92
N LYS A 7 -22.83 9.43 -5.77
CA LYS A 7 -22.64 10.63 -5.01
C LYS A 7 -21.42 11.38 -5.38
N GLY A 8 -20.38 10.68 -5.66
CA GLY A 8 -19.12 11.31 -5.92
C GLY A 8 -18.47 10.61 -7.03
N GLU A 9 -17.81 11.33 -7.83
CA GLU A 9 -17.08 10.74 -8.89
C GLU A 9 -15.76 10.26 -8.36
N THR A 10 -15.39 9.05 -8.71
CA THR A 10 -14.06 8.59 -8.43
C THR A 10 -13.11 9.39 -9.31
N LYS A 11 -11.93 9.64 -8.83
CA LYS A 11 -10.91 10.28 -9.63
C LYS A 11 -9.59 9.57 -9.44
N PRO A 12 -8.76 9.53 -10.46
CA PRO A 12 -7.44 8.92 -10.30
C PRO A 12 -6.58 9.78 -9.41
N MET A 13 -5.84 9.12 -8.51
CA MET A 13 -4.93 9.83 -7.65
C MET A 13 -3.79 8.92 -7.26
N ARG A 14 -2.64 9.51 -6.98
CA ARG A 14 -1.51 8.78 -6.45
C ARG A 14 -1.47 9.00 -4.97
N ILE A 15 -1.35 7.92 -4.22
CA ILE A 15 -1.39 7.98 -2.76
C ILE A 15 -0.11 7.41 -2.22
N LEU A 16 0.51 8.16 -1.30
CA LEU A 16 1.70 7.72 -0.59
C LEU A 16 1.27 7.07 0.71
N LEU A 17 1.66 5.82 0.90
CA LEU A 17 1.36 5.06 2.11
C LEU A 17 2.60 4.98 2.96
N THR A 18 2.42 5.05 4.28
CA THR A 18 3.47 4.76 5.24
C THR A 18 3.10 3.46 5.93
N ILE A 19 4.02 2.51 5.91
CA ILE A 19 3.74 1.13 6.32
C ILE A 19 4.76 0.70 7.35
N ALA A 20 4.27 0.16 8.47
CA ALA A 20 5.12 -0.39 9.50
C ALA A 20 4.90 -1.90 9.54
N TYR A 21 5.96 -2.65 9.76
CA TYR A 21 5.81 -4.10 9.82
C TYR A 21 6.90 -4.77 10.65
N ASP A 22 6.53 -5.92 11.20
CA ASP A 22 7.46 -6.83 11.84
C ASP A 22 7.88 -7.83 10.78
N GLY A 23 9.13 -7.78 10.36
CA GLY A 23 9.62 -8.56 9.23
C GLY A 23 9.94 -10.02 9.52
N THR A 24 9.67 -10.48 10.75
CA THR A 24 10.08 -11.82 11.18
C THR A 24 9.61 -12.92 10.23
N ARG A 25 8.37 -12.84 9.77
CA ARG A 25 7.79 -13.87 8.91
C ARG A 25 8.04 -13.65 7.42
N TYR A 26 8.70 -12.55 7.05
CA TYR A 26 8.73 -12.14 5.65
C TYR A 26 10.11 -12.26 5.06
N SER A 27 10.15 -12.56 3.76
CA SER A 27 11.38 -12.61 2.99
C SER A 27 11.67 -11.24 2.39
N GLY A 28 11.60 -10.21 3.23
CA GLY A 28 11.86 -8.85 2.84
C GLY A 28 10.62 -8.13 2.37
N TRP A 29 10.82 -6.90 1.94
CA TRP A 29 9.74 -6.07 1.46
C TRP A 29 9.29 -6.45 0.06
N GLN A 30 10.24 -6.63 -0.85
CA GLN A 30 9.93 -6.69 -2.26
C GLN A 30 9.31 -8.01 -2.69
N LYS A 31 8.21 -7.90 -3.41
CA LYS A 31 7.50 -9.06 -3.94
C LYS A 31 8.43 -9.82 -4.90
N GLN A 32 8.41 -11.14 -4.81
CA GLN A 32 9.23 -11.99 -5.64
C GLN A 32 8.36 -12.75 -6.63
N LYS A 33 9.01 -13.34 -7.64
CA LYS A 33 8.28 -14.06 -8.67
C LYS A 33 7.54 -15.26 -8.14
N SER A 34 8.12 -15.94 -7.17
CA SER A 34 7.49 -17.13 -6.64
C SER A 34 6.34 -16.75 -5.72
N PRO A 35 5.13 -17.20 -5.99
CA PRO A 35 3.98 -16.84 -5.15
C PRO A 35 4.05 -17.48 -3.78
N GLU A 36 4.93 -18.45 -3.59
CA GLU A 36 5.07 -19.11 -2.30
C GLU A 36 5.90 -18.31 -1.32
N VAL A 37 6.64 -17.32 -1.80
CA VAL A 37 7.48 -16.51 -0.94
C VAL A 37 6.64 -15.42 -0.32
N LEU A 38 6.66 -15.36 1.01
CA LEU A 38 5.87 -14.37 1.74
C LEU A 38 6.67 -13.10 1.87
N THR A 39 6.14 -12.01 1.32
CA THR A 39 6.80 -10.70 1.40
C THR A 39 5.79 -9.66 1.88
N VAL A 40 6.31 -8.56 2.45
CA VAL A 40 5.43 -7.51 2.93
C VAL A 40 4.70 -6.86 1.78
N GLU A 41 5.41 -6.56 0.70
CA GLU A 41 4.78 -5.93 -0.47
C GLU A 41 3.66 -6.79 -1.02
N GLY A 42 3.88 -8.10 -1.09
CA GLY A 42 2.85 -9.02 -1.57
C GLY A 42 1.60 -8.99 -0.72
N GLU A 43 1.76 -8.96 0.61
CA GLU A 43 0.61 -8.92 1.50
C GLU A 43 -0.12 -7.58 1.43
N VAL A 44 0.62 -6.49 1.33
CA VAL A 44 0.02 -5.16 1.21
C VAL A 44 -0.74 -5.05 -0.11
N GLU A 45 -0.14 -5.52 -1.22
CA GLU A 45 -0.82 -5.50 -2.51
C GLU A 45 -2.10 -6.29 -2.49
N LYS A 46 -2.06 -7.46 -1.87
CA LYS A 46 -3.25 -8.30 -1.78
C LYS A 46 -4.37 -7.58 -1.05
N ALA A 47 -4.05 -6.93 0.05
CA ALA A 47 -5.03 -6.18 0.82
C ALA A 47 -5.57 -5.00 0.02
N LEU A 48 -4.71 -4.29 -0.69
CA LEU A 48 -5.12 -3.14 -1.50
C LEU A 48 -6.00 -3.57 -2.66
N ARG A 49 -5.67 -4.68 -3.30
CA ARG A 49 -6.48 -5.19 -4.40
C ARG A 49 -7.87 -5.55 -3.93
N THR A 50 -7.98 -6.06 -2.72
CA THR A 50 -9.27 -6.39 -2.14
C THR A 50 -10.04 -5.13 -1.80
N LEU A 51 -9.39 -4.18 -1.15
CA LEU A 51 -10.05 -2.95 -0.72
C LEU A 51 -10.57 -2.15 -1.90
N PHE A 52 -9.75 -1.98 -2.94
CA PHE A 52 -10.13 -1.16 -4.09
C PHE A 52 -10.73 -1.96 -5.22
N ARG A 53 -10.84 -3.28 -5.06
CA ARG A 53 -11.41 -4.18 -6.07
C ARG A 53 -10.72 -4.04 -7.41
N ASP A 54 -9.39 -3.94 -7.36
CA ASP A 54 -8.56 -3.79 -8.53
C ASP A 54 -7.51 -4.89 -8.54
N PRO A 55 -7.72 -5.96 -9.31
CA PRO A 55 -6.80 -7.09 -9.28
C PRO A 55 -5.43 -6.80 -9.87
N GLU A 56 -5.26 -5.65 -10.51
CA GLU A 56 -3.99 -5.30 -11.11
C GLU A 56 -3.26 -4.17 -10.39
N LEU A 57 -3.79 -3.75 -9.25
CA LEU A 57 -3.17 -2.68 -8.49
C LEU A 57 -1.77 -3.09 -8.05
N GLU A 58 -0.82 -2.18 -8.21
CA GLU A 58 0.57 -2.41 -7.81
C GLU A 58 1.01 -1.38 -6.80
N CYS A 59 1.88 -1.82 -5.91
CA CYS A 59 2.44 -0.99 -4.86
C CYS A 59 3.93 -0.83 -5.10
N ILE A 60 4.40 0.41 -5.19
CA ILE A 60 5.81 0.69 -5.48
C ILE A 60 6.47 1.24 -4.23
N GLY A 61 7.42 0.50 -3.68
CA GLY A 61 8.09 0.90 -2.45
C GLY A 61 9.26 1.81 -2.68
N ALA A 62 9.57 2.61 -1.66
CA ALA A 62 10.68 3.56 -1.72
C ALA A 62 12.02 2.85 -1.56
N SER A 63 12.06 1.80 -0.76
CA SER A 63 13.31 1.09 -0.52
C SER A 63 13.00 -0.38 -0.33
N ARG A 64 14.04 -1.18 -0.26
CA ARG A 64 13.91 -2.61 -0.05
C ARG A 64 14.46 -2.96 1.32
N THR A 65 13.88 -3.96 1.93
CA THR A 65 14.44 -4.52 3.15
C THR A 65 14.68 -6.00 2.93
N ASP A 66 15.65 -6.52 3.66
CA ASP A 66 16.01 -7.92 3.57
C ASP A 66 15.11 -8.76 4.44
N ARG A 67 15.28 -10.07 4.32
CA ARG A 67 14.50 -11.02 5.07
C ARG A 67 14.61 -10.74 6.57
N GLY A 68 13.48 -10.73 7.24
CA GLY A 68 13.44 -10.57 8.68
C GLY A 68 13.60 -9.16 9.20
N VAL A 69 13.85 -8.20 8.32
CA VAL A 69 14.05 -6.82 8.75
C VAL A 69 12.71 -6.16 9.05
N HIS A 70 12.66 -5.41 10.14
CA HIS A 70 11.46 -4.66 10.51
C HIS A 70 11.53 -3.25 9.94
N ALA A 71 10.39 -2.61 9.82
CA ALA A 71 10.34 -1.22 9.41
C ALA A 71 9.24 -0.51 10.19
N LEU A 72 9.50 0.74 10.51
CA LEU A 72 8.50 1.59 11.16
C LEU A 72 7.85 2.56 10.20
N GLY A 73 8.46 2.80 9.05
CA GLY A 73 7.92 3.79 8.13
C GLY A 73 8.35 3.56 6.70
N GLN A 74 8.14 2.36 6.19
CA GLN A 74 8.38 2.10 4.78
C GLN A 74 7.35 2.86 3.96
N GLN A 75 7.80 3.54 2.93
CA GLN A 75 6.89 4.32 2.10
C GLN A 75 6.68 3.66 0.75
N ALA A 76 5.46 3.74 0.26
CA ALA A 76 5.10 3.15 -1.01
C ALA A 76 3.98 3.96 -1.64
N VAL A 77 3.89 3.94 -2.97
CA VAL A 77 2.81 4.65 -3.66
C VAL A 77 1.92 3.67 -4.38
N ILE A 78 0.67 4.06 -4.50
CA ILE A 78 -0.30 3.34 -5.31
C ILE A 78 -1.06 4.35 -6.16
N ASP A 79 -1.55 3.88 -7.30
CA ASP A 79 -2.41 4.68 -8.16
C ASP A 79 -3.79 4.04 -8.12
N VAL A 80 -4.78 4.81 -7.67
CA VAL A 80 -6.14 4.29 -7.51
C VAL A 80 -7.15 5.29 -7.99
N GLU A 81 -8.34 4.78 -8.32
CA GLU A 81 -9.51 5.61 -8.56
C GLU A 81 -10.50 5.28 -7.47
N THR A 82 -10.79 6.24 -6.60
CA THR A 82 -11.63 5.94 -5.45
C THR A 82 -12.28 7.20 -4.91
N THR A 83 -13.36 7.03 -4.16
CA THR A 83 -13.95 8.10 -3.39
C THR A 83 -13.49 8.08 -1.94
N ILE A 84 -12.70 7.09 -1.54
CA ILE A 84 -12.22 7.00 -0.16
C ILE A 84 -11.20 8.11 0.08
N PRO A 85 -11.41 8.99 1.08
CA PRO A 85 -10.40 9.99 1.39
C PRO A 85 -9.09 9.31 1.80
N PRO A 86 -7.94 9.83 1.38
CA PRO A 86 -6.67 9.17 1.71
C PRO A 86 -6.48 8.95 3.20
N GLU A 87 -6.89 9.91 4.02
CA GLU A 87 -6.68 9.79 5.46
C GLU A 87 -7.49 8.66 6.09
N LYS A 88 -8.47 8.10 5.37
CA LYS A 88 -9.27 6.99 5.88
C LYS A 88 -8.77 5.64 5.42
N ILE A 89 -7.80 5.60 4.53
CA ILE A 89 -7.29 4.34 4.02
C ILE A 89 -6.68 3.46 5.11
N PRO A 90 -5.91 4.02 6.08
CA PRO A 90 -5.37 3.16 7.13
C PRO A 90 -6.42 2.35 7.88
N LEU A 91 -7.56 2.94 8.17
CA LEU A 91 -8.62 2.21 8.83
C LEU A 91 -9.34 1.26 7.88
N ALA A 92 -9.54 1.67 6.65
CA ALA A 92 -10.28 0.87 5.69
C ALA A 92 -9.54 -0.41 5.31
N ILE A 93 -8.20 -0.36 5.28
CA ILE A 93 -7.42 -1.52 4.86
C ILE A 93 -7.12 -2.48 6.00
N ARG A 94 -7.30 -2.03 7.25
CA ARG A 94 -6.90 -2.82 8.40
C ARG A 94 -7.47 -4.24 8.41
N PRO A 95 -8.75 -4.47 8.11
CA PRO A 95 -9.30 -5.84 8.16
C PRO A 95 -8.67 -6.78 7.15
N PHE A 96 -8.00 -6.26 6.12
CA PHE A 96 -7.44 -7.09 5.09
C PHE A 96 -5.96 -7.38 5.28
N LEU A 97 -5.33 -6.79 6.30
CA LEU A 97 -3.91 -6.97 6.56
C LEU A 97 -3.68 -7.94 7.70
N PRO A 98 -2.57 -8.68 7.67
CA PRO A 98 -2.18 -9.47 8.84
C PRO A 98 -1.80 -8.55 10.00
N GLU A 99 -1.72 -9.12 11.18
CA GLU A 99 -1.48 -8.33 12.38
C GLU A 99 -0.10 -7.67 12.41
N ASP A 100 0.85 -8.24 11.71
CA ASP A 100 2.22 -7.72 11.74
C ASP A 100 2.51 -6.69 10.66
N ILE A 101 1.48 -6.21 9.95
CA ILE A 101 1.62 -5.16 8.95
C ILE A 101 0.55 -4.11 9.21
N VAL A 102 0.97 -2.85 9.30
CA VAL A 102 0.04 -1.74 9.57
C VAL A 102 0.33 -0.61 8.61
N VAL A 103 -0.71 -0.08 7.97
CA VAL A 103 -0.60 1.18 7.23
C VAL A 103 -0.90 2.28 8.24
N THR A 104 0.10 3.09 8.54
CA THR A 104 -0.03 4.09 9.60
C THR A 104 -0.50 5.43 9.08
N ALA A 105 -0.28 5.71 7.80
CA ALA A 105 -0.68 6.99 7.22
C ALA A 105 -0.84 6.85 5.72
N ALA A 106 -1.64 7.72 5.14
CA ALA A 106 -1.82 7.77 3.69
C ALA A 106 -2.16 9.21 3.31
N ARG A 107 -1.60 9.67 2.19
CA ARG A 107 -1.92 11.00 1.69
C ARG A 107 -1.78 11.04 0.18
N GLU A 108 -2.52 11.94 -0.42
CA GLU A 108 -2.43 12.12 -1.87
C GLU A 108 -1.15 12.88 -2.21
N VAL A 109 -0.48 12.47 -3.28
CA VAL A 109 0.73 13.12 -3.78
C VAL A 109 0.55 13.38 -5.27
N PRO A 110 1.40 14.24 -5.87
CA PRO A 110 1.28 14.48 -7.31
C PRO A 110 1.50 13.22 -8.11
N GLY A 111 0.88 13.15 -9.28
CA GLY A 111 0.95 11.97 -10.11
C GLY A 111 2.34 11.61 -10.60
N ASP A 112 3.27 12.56 -10.57
CA ASP A 112 4.65 12.30 -10.96
C ASP A 112 5.55 12.02 -9.75
N PHE A 113 5.00 11.95 -8.56
CA PHE A 113 5.78 11.62 -7.37
C PHE A 113 6.31 10.20 -7.49
N HIS A 114 7.60 10.02 -7.18
CA HIS A 114 8.21 8.69 -7.20
C HIS A 114 8.87 8.44 -5.85
N PRO A 115 8.50 7.37 -5.12
CA PRO A 115 8.97 7.22 -3.74
C PRO A 115 10.48 7.10 -3.62
N ARG A 116 11.16 6.49 -4.61
CA ARG A 116 12.60 6.32 -4.52
C ARG A 116 13.34 7.62 -4.64
N TYR A 117 12.82 8.55 -5.45
CA TYR A 117 13.54 9.79 -5.68
C TYR A 117 13.06 10.92 -4.78
N ASP A 118 11.78 10.92 -4.45
CA ASP A 118 11.21 12.05 -3.74
C ASP A 118 11.15 11.86 -2.23
N CYS A 119 11.30 10.64 -1.74
CA CYS A 119 11.32 10.37 -0.32
C CYS A 119 12.72 10.38 0.29
N ILE A 120 13.73 10.27 -0.54
CA ILE A 120 15.11 10.28 -0.06
C ILE A 120 15.57 11.70 0.02
N LYS A 121 15.82 12.18 1.19
CA LYS A 121 16.26 13.55 1.37
C LYS A 121 17.40 13.63 2.34
#